data_7f0f6b96d5046ffd726d89b747c3eb51
#
_entry.id   7f0f6b96d5046ffd726d89b747c3eb51
#
_cell.length_a   1.000
_cell.length_b   1.000
_cell.length_c   1.000
_cell.angle_alpha   90.00
_cell.angle_beta   90.00
_cell.angle_gamma   90.00
#
_symmetry.space_group_name_H-M   'P 1'
#
loop_
_entity.id
_entity.type
_entity.pdbx_description
1 polymer ?
#
loop_
_entity_poly.entity_id
_entity_poly.type
_entity_poly.pdbx_seq_one_letter_code
_entity_poly.pdbx_strand_id
1 'polypeptide(L)'
;MIIYYQNSDKMIVIPSSDLRNRYTELTDEYLSTGEPIYLTKNGHGHAVLLSIEEYERLAKADMIKKIEEGIREAKAGNVMTIEETADYIRKELGL
;
A
#
# COMPACT_ATOMS: atom_id res chain seq x y z
N MET A 1 10.95 -8.39 -14.98
CA MET A 1 12.28 -8.02 -14.45
C MET A 1 12.22 -8.00 -12.94
N ILE A 2 13.21 -8.58 -12.28
CA ILE A 2 13.27 -8.59 -10.82
C ILE A 2 14.47 -7.77 -10.37
N ILE A 3 14.23 -6.80 -9.49
CA ILE A 3 15.28 -5.93 -8.95
C ILE A 3 15.35 -6.16 -7.45
N TYR A 4 16.56 -6.33 -6.92
CA TYR A 4 16.80 -6.48 -5.49
C TYR A 4 17.30 -5.14 -4.93
N TYR A 5 16.66 -4.69 -3.86
CA TYR A 5 17.06 -3.50 -3.14
C TYR A 5 17.93 -3.85 -1.93
N GLN A 6 18.34 -2.83 -1.18
CA GLN A 6 19.11 -3.01 0.04
C GLN A 6 18.43 -4.00 0.98
N ASN A 7 19.21 -4.81 1.70
CA ASN A 7 18.75 -5.83 2.63
C ASN A 7 17.97 -6.97 1.96
N SER A 8 18.27 -7.23 0.70
CA SER A 8 17.68 -8.32 -0.08
C SER A 8 16.17 -8.17 -0.34
N ASP A 9 15.62 -6.97 -0.19
CA ASP A 9 14.23 -6.71 -0.56
C ASP A 9 14.06 -6.84 -2.06
N LYS A 10 13.12 -7.67 -2.46
CA LYS A 10 12.84 -7.95 -3.87
C LYS A 10 11.78 -7.01 -4.41
N MET A 11 12.06 -6.39 -5.54
CA MET A 11 11.11 -5.54 -6.24
C MET A 11 10.85 -6.10 -7.62
N ILE A 12 9.58 -6.35 -7.92
CA ILE A 12 9.15 -6.84 -9.23
C ILE A 12 8.77 -5.63 -10.08
N VAL A 13 9.48 -5.42 -11.17
CA VAL A 13 9.24 -4.30 -12.08
C VAL A 13 9.01 -4.84 -13.48
N ILE A 14 7.86 -4.54 -14.06
CA ILE A 14 7.52 -5.00 -15.42
C ILE A 14 6.80 -3.89 -16.19
N PRO A 15 6.93 -3.88 -17.53
CA PRO A 15 6.11 -3.00 -18.37
C PRO A 15 4.63 -3.35 -18.26
N SER A 16 3.75 -2.34 -18.33
CA SER A 16 2.30 -2.54 -18.29
C SER A 16 1.82 -3.48 -19.41
N SER A 17 2.48 -3.45 -20.57
CA SER A 17 2.14 -4.35 -21.68
C SER A 17 2.35 -5.82 -21.34
N ASP A 18 3.38 -6.13 -20.54
CA ASP A 18 3.63 -7.52 -20.11
C ASP A 18 2.51 -7.99 -19.18
N LEU A 19 2.04 -7.15 -18.28
CA LEU A 19 0.92 -7.50 -17.43
C LEU A 19 -0.34 -7.77 -18.25
N ARG A 20 -0.62 -6.92 -19.23
CA ARG A 20 -1.78 -7.11 -20.11
C ARG A 20 -1.75 -8.46 -20.83
N ASN A 21 -0.58 -8.87 -21.31
CA ASN A 21 -0.41 -10.09 -22.09
C ASN A 21 -0.27 -11.36 -21.24
N ARG A 22 0.19 -11.21 -19.99
CA ARG A 22 0.52 -12.33 -19.10
C ARG A 22 -0.12 -12.15 -17.72
N TYR A 23 -1.30 -11.59 -17.66
CA TYR A 23 -1.96 -11.21 -16.39
C TYR A 23 -2.05 -12.37 -15.42
N THR A 24 -2.64 -13.48 -15.83
CA THR A 24 -2.85 -14.63 -14.94
C THR A 24 -1.53 -15.20 -14.44
N GLU A 25 -0.56 -15.37 -15.32
CA GLU A 25 0.75 -15.91 -14.98
C GLU A 25 1.48 -15.04 -13.96
N LEU A 26 1.53 -13.73 -14.22
CA LEU A 26 2.26 -12.81 -13.35
C LEU A 26 1.56 -12.61 -12.01
N THR A 27 0.24 -12.54 -11.99
CA THR A 27 -0.50 -12.39 -10.73
C THR A 27 -0.42 -13.65 -9.88
N ASP A 28 -0.51 -14.83 -10.48
CA ASP A 28 -0.38 -16.09 -9.75
C ASP A 28 1.02 -16.25 -9.17
N GLU A 29 2.05 -15.85 -9.91
CA GLU A 29 3.42 -15.97 -9.44
C GLU A 29 3.77 -15.00 -8.31
N TYR A 30 3.38 -13.74 -8.42
CA TYR A 30 3.85 -12.70 -7.51
C TYR A 30 2.84 -12.27 -6.46
N LEU A 31 1.57 -12.08 -6.82
CA LEU A 31 0.58 -11.61 -5.85
C LEU A 31 0.27 -12.64 -4.78
N SER A 32 0.34 -13.93 -5.11
CA SER A 32 0.11 -15.00 -4.14
C SER A 32 1.14 -15.00 -3.00
N THR A 33 2.32 -14.45 -3.23
CA THR A 33 3.39 -14.37 -2.23
C THR A 33 3.39 -13.03 -1.47
N GLY A 34 2.44 -12.14 -1.77
CA GLY A 34 2.35 -10.83 -1.15
C GLY A 34 3.29 -9.79 -1.76
N GLU A 35 3.95 -10.10 -2.86
CA GLU A 35 4.88 -9.19 -3.50
C GLU A 35 4.15 -8.19 -4.41
N PRO A 36 4.41 -6.87 -4.27
CA PRO A 36 3.83 -5.90 -5.18
C PRO A 36 4.50 -5.97 -6.56
N ILE A 37 3.72 -5.67 -7.58
CA ILE A 37 4.21 -5.57 -8.95
C ILE A 37 4.21 -4.09 -9.35
N TYR A 38 5.40 -3.55 -9.63
CA TYR A 38 5.55 -2.17 -10.08
C TYR A 38 5.46 -2.14 -11.60
N LEU A 39 4.50 -1.38 -12.12
CA LEU A 39 4.22 -1.29 -13.55
C LEU A 39 4.83 -0.04 -14.12
N THR A 40 5.51 -0.17 -15.24
CA THR A 40 6.08 0.96 -15.98
C THR A 40 5.33 1.17 -17.28
N LYS A 41 5.31 2.42 -17.72
CA LYS A 41 4.77 2.81 -19.02
C LYS A 41 5.73 3.82 -19.63
N ASN A 42 6.22 3.53 -20.85
CA ASN A 42 7.21 4.37 -21.52
C ASN A 42 8.46 4.60 -20.65
N GLY A 43 8.90 3.58 -19.91
CA GLY A 43 10.09 3.66 -19.06
C GLY A 43 9.91 4.39 -17.73
N HIS A 44 8.69 4.83 -17.41
CA HIS A 44 8.39 5.54 -16.17
C HIS A 44 7.46 4.72 -15.27
N GLY A 45 7.60 4.90 -13.97
CA GLY A 45 6.67 4.30 -13.00
C GLY A 45 5.26 4.79 -13.26
N HIS A 46 4.30 3.87 -13.34
CA HIS A 46 2.92 4.18 -13.73
C HIS A 46 1.92 3.72 -12.68
N ALA A 47 2.08 2.52 -12.15
CA ALA A 47 1.13 1.95 -11.20
C ALA A 47 1.79 0.85 -10.38
N VAL A 48 1.10 0.46 -9.31
CA VAL A 48 1.50 -0.68 -8.49
C VAL A 48 0.30 -1.60 -8.38
N LEU A 49 0.52 -2.90 -8.60
CA LEU A 49 -0.50 -3.93 -8.43
C LEU A 49 -0.21 -4.69 -7.14
N LEU A 50 -1.20 -4.75 -6.26
CA LEU A 50 -1.11 -5.43 -4.97
C LEU A 50 -2.23 -6.46 -4.85
N SER A 51 -1.99 -7.52 -4.08
CA SER A 51 -3.09 -8.36 -3.63
C SER A 51 -4.01 -7.56 -2.70
N ILE A 52 -5.27 -8.00 -2.58
CA ILE A 52 -6.21 -7.36 -1.64
C ILE A 52 -5.68 -7.47 -0.21
N GLU A 53 -5.14 -8.62 0.16
CA GLU A 53 -4.57 -8.86 1.49
C GLU A 53 -3.43 -7.90 1.81
N GLU A 54 -2.54 -7.68 0.85
CA GLU A 54 -1.41 -6.76 1.03
C GLU A 54 -1.87 -5.31 1.12
N TYR A 55 -2.84 -4.92 0.29
CA TYR A 55 -3.44 -3.60 0.36
C TYR A 55 -4.10 -3.35 1.73
N GLU A 56 -4.88 -4.32 2.21
CA GLU A 56 -5.52 -4.21 3.52
C GLU A 56 -4.51 -4.11 4.65
N ARG A 57 -3.40 -4.86 4.56
CA ARG A 57 -2.33 -4.78 5.55
C ARG A 57 -1.72 -3.37 5.61
N LEU A 58 -1.45 -2.77 4.46
CA LEU A 58 -0.89 -1.43 4.38
C LEU A 58 -1.88 -0.37 4.87
N ALA A 59 -3.14 -0.49 4.49
CA ALA A 59 -4.21 0.42 4.93
C ALA A 59 -4.39 0.36 6.45
N LYS A 60 -4.33 -0.85 7.03
CA LYS A 60 -4.42 -1.03 8.48
C LYS A 60 -3.24 -0.41 9.21
N ALA A 61 -2.04 -0.55 8.67
CA ALA A 61 -0.84 0.08 9.25
C ALA A 61 -0.96 1.60 9.25
N ASP A 62 -1.49 2.19 8.19
CA ASP A 62 -1.74 3.62 8.09
C ASP A 62 -2.78 4.07 9.12
N MET A 63 -3.84 3.30 9.30
CA MET A 63 -4.86 3.56 10.30
C MET A 63 -4.28 3.59 11.72
N ILE A 64 -3.42 2.63 12.05
CA ILE A 64 -2.76 2.58 13.37
C ILE A 64 -1.91 3.83 13.58
N LYS A 65 -1.17 4.24 12.57
CA LYS A 65 -0.36 5.46 12.62
C LYS A 65 -1.21 6.71 12.89
N LYS A 66 -2.36 6.81 12.24
CA LYS A 66 -3.31 7.92 12.45
C LYS A 66 -3.87 7.93 13.87
N ILE A 67 -4.17 6.77 14.43
CA ILE A 67 -4.63 6.64 15.81
C ILE A 67 -3.55 7.11 16.77
N GLU A 68 -2.29 6.72 16.58
CA GLU A 68 -1.17 7.13 17.41
C GLU A 68 -0.97 8.66 17.36
N GLU A 69 -1.09 9.26 16.20
CA GLU A 69 -1.02 10.72 16.04
C GLU A 69 -2.14 11.40 16.80
N GLY A 70 -3.37 10.88 16.72
CA GLY A 70 -4.52 11.40 17.47
C GLY A 70 -4.32 11.34 18.98
N ILE A 71 -3.73 10.26 19.48
CA ILE A 71 -3.43 10.13 20.92
C ILE A 71 -2.39 11.17 21.34
N ARG A 72 -1.35 11.39 20.55
CA ARG A 72 -0.34 12.42 20.84
C ARG A 72 -0.93 13.82 20.88
N GLU A 73 -1.81 14.13 19.92
CA GLU A 73 -2.52 15.40 19.86
C GLU A 73 -3.38 15.62 21.12
N ALA A 74 -4.10 14.59 21.55
CA ALA A 74 -4.91 14.63 22.75
C ALA A 74 -4.06 14.90 23.99
N LYS A 75 -2.90 14.25 24.12
CA LYS A 75 -1.97 14.45 25.24
C LYS A 75 -1.35 15.85 25.25
N ALA A 76 -1.21 16.46 24.08
CA ALA A 76 -0.69 17.82 23.93
C ALA A 76 -1.74 18.91 24.22
N GLY A 77 -2.97 18.53 24.54
CA GLY A 77 -4.06 19.47 24.83
C GLY A 77 -4.97 19.74 23.62
N ASN A 78 -4.70 19.17 22.48
CA ASN A 78 -5.55 19.27 21.29
C ASN A 78 -6.57 18.14 21.33
N VAL A 79 -7.58 18.28 22.19
CA VAL A 79 -8.51 17.19 22.49
C VAL A 79 -9.49 16.98 21.36
N MET A 80 -9.52 15.76 20.81
CA MET A 80 -10.60 15.26 19.95
C MET A 80 -11.37 14.21 20.72
N THR A 81 -12.69 14.17 20.53
CA THR A 81 -13.50 13.08 21.05
C THR A 81 -13.19 11.80 20.31
N ILE A 82 -13.59 10.65 20.89
CA ILE A 82 -13.43 9.36 20.21
C ILE A 82 -14.18 9.36 18.87
N GLU A 83 -15.37 9.96 18.83
CA GLU A 83 -16.16 10.07 17.61
C GLU A 83 -15.47 10.91 16.55
N GLU A 84 -14.93 12.06 16.94
CA GLU A 84 -14.18 12.94 16.04
C GLU A 84 -12.93 12.25 15.49
N THR A 85 -12.23 11.49 16.32
CA THR A 85 -11.06 10.73 15.92
C THR A 85 -11.45 9.65 14.91
N ALA A 86 -12.53 8.92 15.17
CA ALA A 86 -13.03 7.90 14.25
C ALA A 86 -13.45 8.49 12.90
N ASP A 87 -14.13 9.63 12.92
CA ASP A 87 -14.54 10.33 11.71
C ASP A 87 -13.34 10.84 10.91
N TYR A 88 -12.35 11.39 11.60
CA TYR A 88 -11.11 11.84 10.98
C TYR A 88 -10.42 10.68 10.27
N ILE A 89 -10.29 9.54 10.93
CA ILE A 89 -9.64 8.34 10.36
C ILE A 89 -10.39 7.84 9.14
N ARG A 90 -11.72 7.73 9.22
CA ARG A 90 -12.55 7.31 8.08
C ARG A 90 -12.36 8.22 6.88
N LYS A 91 -12.35 9.52 7.10
CA LYS A 91 -12.20 10.52 6.06
C LYS A 91 -10.84 10.40 5.38
N GLU A 92 -9.77 10.22 6.17
CA GLU A 92 -8.41 10.08 5.64
C GLU A 92 -8.24 8.77 4.84
N LEU A 93 -8.94 7.71 5.22
CA LEU A 93 -8.88 6.42 4.53
C LEU A 93 -9.89 6.31 3.39
N GLY A 94 -10.77 7.28 3.20
CA GLY A 94 -11.81 7.24 2.18
C GLY A 94 -12.93 6.25 2.46
N LEU A 95 -13.17 5.96 3.71
CA LEU A 95 -14.21 5.02 4.14
C LEU A 95 -15.55 5.70 4.39
#